data_3f0f1013e1e9f18dddd39a6829a907db
#
_entry.id   3f0f1013e1e9f18dddd39a6829a907db
#
_cell.length_a   1.000
_cell.length_b   1.000
_cell.length_c   1.000
_cell.angle_alpha   90.00
_cell.angle_beta   90.00
_cell.angle_gamma   90.00
#
_symmetry.space_group_name_H-M   'P 1'
#
loop_
_entity.id
_entity.type
_entity.pdbx_description
1 polymer ?
#
loop_
_entity_poly.entity_id
_entity_poly.type
_entity_poly.pdbx_seq_one_letter_code
_entity_poly.pdbx_strand_id
1 'polypeptide(L)'
;MKSPALLSALLSSLAVLTACIAAAPATAQPTVVISPQPLPIDDARPRVFLGGSIDMGGAPDWQAALTRALSDMDVTVLNPRRPDWNLAWRPEADEPEFRRQVEWELAALESADVIVMYFAPGTQSPISLLEMGLHARGGKLIVLAPEGFWRKGNVDITARAYGVRQVQTMDELTAAVRQALADAAEKGRFAR
;
A
#
# COMPACT_ATOMS: atom_id res chain seq x y z
N MET A 1 -23.11 -90.87 3.74
CA MET A 1 -22.95 -89.96 4.87
C MET A 1 -22.29 -88.74 4.26
N LYS A 2 -22.97 -87.59 4.24
CA LYS A 2 -22.68 -86.43 3.41
C LYS A 2 -21.98 -85.32 4.24
N SER A 3 -20.81 -84.87 3.81
CA SER A 3 -20.13 -83.72 4.37
C SER A 3 -20.77 -82.41 3.84
N PRO A 4 -20.89 -81.34 4.63
CA PRO A 4 -21.27 -80.04 4.13
C PRO A 4 -20.05 -79.22 3.82
N ALA A 5 -20.17 -78.48 2.69
CA ALA A 5 -19.19 -77.51 2.17
C ALA A 5 -19.20 -76.18 2.96
N LEU A 6 -17.98 -75.68 3.25
CA LEU A 6 -17.74 -74.37 3.82
C LEU A 6 -17.74 -73.36 2.72
N LEU A 7 -18.66 -72.41 2.85
CA LEU A 7 -18.76 -71.18 1.98
C LEU A 7 -17.90 -70.08 2.60
N SER A 8 -16.76 -69.76 1.98
CA SER A 8 -15.94 -68.61 2.37
C SER A 8 -16.45 -67.35 1.72
N ALA A 9 -16.94 -66.45 2.52
CA ALA A 9 -17.32 -65.07 2.06
C ALA A 9 -16.09 -64.14 2.06
N LEU A 10 -15.64 -63.74 0.89
CA LEU A 10 -14.62 -62.71 0.71
C LEU A 10 -15.28 -61.34 0.82
N LEU A 11 -15.07 -60.63 1.92
CA LEU A 11 -15.39 -59.20 2.09
C LEU A 11 -14.25 -58.36 1.44
N SER A 12 -14.53 -57.82 0.28
CA SER A 12 -13.65 -56.80 -0.36
C SER A 12 -13.89 -55.44 0.27
N SER A 13 -12.96 -54.97 1.09
CA SER A 13 -12.96 -53.62 1.66
C SER A 13 -12.49 -52.62 0.60
N LEU A 14 -13.42 -51.86 0.09
CA LEU A 14 -13.13 -50.73 -0.82
C LEU A 14 -12.68 -49.53 0.03
N ALA A 15 -11.37 -49.28 0.09
CA ALA A 15 -10.80 -48.10 0.73
C ALA A 15 -11.01 -46.89 -0.21
N VAL A 16 -11.95 -46.01 0.16
CA VAL A 16 -12.12 -44.69 -0.54
C VAL A 16 -11.00 -43.76 -0.07
N LEU A 17 -10.03 -43.55 -0.93
CA LEU A 17 -8.95 -42.61 -0.72
C LEU A 17 -9.52 -41.21 -0.99
N THR A 18 -9.94 -40.50 0.06
CA THR A 18 -10.34 -39.05 -0.05
C THR A 18 -9.07 -38.22 -0.21
N ALA A 19 -8.75 -37.87 -1.45
CA ALA A 19 -7.68 -36.90 -1.72
C ALA A 19 -8.12 -35.52 -1.24
N CYS A 20 -7.59 -35.06 -0.12
CA CYS A 20 -7.66 -33.66 0.27
C CYS A 20 -6.84 -32.85 -0.74
N ILE A 21 -7.52 -32.23 -1.70
CA ILE A 21 -6.91 -31.20 -2.56
C ILE A 21 -6.71 -29.99 -1.64
N ALA A 22 -5.49 -29.84 -1.12
CA ALA A 22 -5.09 -28.59 -0.47
C ALA A 22 -5.16 -27.48 -1.53
N ALA A 23 -6.09 -26.55 -1.37
CA ALA A 23 -6.12 -25.34 -2.20
C ALA A 23 -4.76 -24.64 -2.04
N ALA A 24 -4.07 -24.38 -3.15
CA ALA A 24 -2.86 -23.56 -3.14
C ALA A 24 -3.20 -22.22 -2.45
N PRO A 25 -2.34 -21.70 -1.57
CA PRO A 25 -2.58 -20.41 -0.98
C PRO A 25 -2.74 -19.38 -2.11
N ALA A 26 -3.82 -18.61 -2.07
CA ALA A 26 -4.01 -17.51 -3.00
C ALA A 26 -2.76 -16.63 -2.92
N THR A 27 -2.12 -16.38 -4.06
CA THR A 27 -0.95 -15.49 -4.11
C THR A 27 -1.41 -14.13 -3.62
N ALA A 28 -0.82 -13.67 -2.51
CA ALA A 28 -1.06 -12.33 -1.99
C ALA A 28 -0.77 -11.32 -3.09
N GLN A 29 -1.71 -10.42 -3.35
CA GLN A 29 -1.54 -9.36 -4.33
C GLN A 29 -2.12 -8.05 -3.76
N PRO A 30 -1.46 -6.91 -4.00
CA PRO A 30 -1.97 -5.64 -3.53
C PRO A 30 -3.25 -5.26 -4.27
N THR A 31 -4.21 -4.69 -3.53
CA THR A 31 -5.31 -3.95 -4.13
C THR A 31 -4.88 -2.50 -4.30
N VAL A 32 -4.99 -1.98 -5.52
CA VAL A 32 -4.64 -0.58 -5.81
C VAL A 32 -5.93 0.23 -5.94
N VAL A 33 -6.05 1.26 -5.11
CA VAL A 33 -7.13 2.24 -5.14
C VAL A 33 -6.57 3.56 -5.66
N ILE A 34 -6.97 3.95 -6.85
CA ILE A 34 -6.51 5.20 -7.49
C ILE A 34 -7.57 6.28 -7.24
N SER A 35 -7.12 7.48 -6.84
CA SER A 35 -8.01 8.63 -6.69
C SER A 35 -8.82 8.89 -7.98
N PRO A 36 -10.12 9.18 -7.89
CA PRO A 36 -10.96 9.34 -6.71
C PRO A 36 -11.85 8.11 -6.44
N GLN A 37 -11.38 6.89 -6.68
CA GLN A 37 -12.12 5.67 -6.36
C GLN A 37 -12.48 5.63 -4.87
N PRO A 38 -13.63 5.08 -4.48
CA PRO A 38 -14.02 4.97 -3.09
C PRO A 38 -12.96 4.24 -2.26
N LEU A 39 -12.63 4.79 -1.09
CA LEU A 39 -11.75 4.12 -0.15
C LEU A 39 -12.48 2.90 0.45
N PRO A 40 -11.81 1.75 0.58
CA PRO A 40 -12.42 0.55 1.15
C PRO A 40 -12.63 0.73 2.66
N ILE A 41 -13.88 0.71 3.10
CA ILE A 41 -14.26 0.95 4.52
C ILE A 41 -13.95 -0.29 5.37
N ASP A 42 -14.26 -1.48 4.87
CA ASP A 42 -14.17 -2.75 5.61
C ASP A 42 -12.90 -3.56 5.27
N ASP A 43 -11.87 -2.90 4.77
CA ASP A 43 -10.61 -3.55 4.40
C ASP A 43 -9.67 -3.68 5.60
N ALA A 44 -9.44 -4.90 6.02
CA ALA A 44 -8.58 -5.21 7.15
C ALA A 44 -7.08 -5.29 6.82
N ARG A 45 -6.73 -5.15 5.54
CA ARG A 45 -5.35 -5.16 5.07
C ARG A 45 -4.63 -3.87 5.46
N PRO A 46 -3.32 -3.94 5.71
CA PRO A 46 -2.50 -2.74 5.88
C PRO A 46 -2.59 -1.83 4.65
N ARG A 47 -2.69 -0.53 4.89
CA ARG A 47 -2.84 0.49 3.85
C ARG A 47 -1.59 1.34 3.73
N VAL A 48 -1.15 1.57 2.51
CA VAL A 48 -0.05 2.50 2.22
C VAL A 48 -0.51 3.61 1.29
N PHE A 49 -0.28 4.87 1.68
CA PHE A 49 -0.50 6.04 0.83
C PHE A 49 0.80 6.44 0.12
N LEU A 50 0.73 6.71 -1.19
CA LEU A 50 1.88 7.03 -2.03
C LEU A 50 1.94 8.53 -2.37
N GLY A 51 2.24 9.36 -1.37
CA GLY A 51 2.40 10.80 -1.52
C GLY A 51 3.78 11.22 -2.04
N GLY A 52 3.85 12.39 -2.62
CA GLY A 52 5.11 12.95 -3.10
C GLY A 52 5.03 13.53 -4.50
N SER A 53 6.18 13.64 -5.17
CA SER A 53 6.29 14.30 -6.45
C SER A 53 5.52 13.59 -7.55
N ILE A 54 4.57 14.30 -8.16
CA ILE A 54 3.85 13.91 -9.37
C ILE A 54 4.20 14.89 -10.51
N ASP A 55 4.40 16.17 -10.16
CA ASP A 55 4.82 17.26 -11.07
C ASP A 55 3.99 17.29 -12.36
N MET A 56 2.66 17.27 -12.22
CA MET A 56 1.71 17.22 -13.33
C MET A 56 2.01 16.11 -14.37
N GLY A 57 2.61 15.00 -13.91
CA GLY A 57 3.04 13.89 -14.76
C GLY A 57 4.49 13.98 -15.24
N GLY A 58 5.20 15.08 -14.98
CA GLY A 58 6.61 15.26 -15.34
C GLY A 58 7.59 14.44 -14.51
N ALA A 59 7.23 14.10 -13.26
CA ALA A 59 8.04 13.21 -12.43
C ALA A 59 7.90 11.76 -12.89
N PRO A 60 8.97 10.93 -12.76
CA PRO A 60 8.89 9.49 -12.98
C PRO A 60 7.73 8.86 -12.22
N ASP A 61 7.08 7.84 -12.80
CA ASP A 61 6.01 7.11 -12.13
C ASP A 61 6.59 6.13 -11.09
N TRP A 62 7.09 6.71 -10.01
CA TRP A 62 7.65 5.96 -8.88
C TRP A 62 6.55 5.23 -8.09
N GLN A 63 5.31 5.74 -8.12
CA GLN A 63 4.15 5.08 -7.51
C GLN A 63 3.91 3.71 -8.13
N ALA A 64 3.90 3.63 -9.46
CA ALA A 64 3.78 2.35 -10.16
C ALA A 64 4.98 1.42 -9.88
N ALA A 65 6.19 1.96 -9.77
CA ALA A 65 7.38 1.16 -9.45
C ALA A 65 7.29 0.58 -8.04
N LEU A 66 6.93 1.38 -7.03
CA LEU A 66 6.75 0.90 -5.66
C LEU A 66 5.59 -0.09 -5.55
N THR A 67 4.46 0.16 -6.22
CA THR A 67 3.33 -0.77 -6.26
C THR A 67 3.76 -2.15 -6.81
N ARG A 68 4.54 -2.20 -7.87
CA ARG A 68 5.11 -3.46 -8.38
C ARG A 68 6.03 -4.16 -7.37
N ALA A 69 6.82 -3.39 -6.63
CA ALA A 69 7.70 -3.93 -5.60
C ALA A 69 6.95 -4.50 -4.37
N LEU A 70 5.64 -4.22 -4.26
CA LEU A 70 4.74 -4.76 -3.24
C LEU A 70 3.86 -5.91 -3.78
N SER A 71 4.09 -6.40 -5.00
CA SER A 71 3.20 -7.33 -5.71
C SER A 71 2.96 -8.68 -5.03
N ASP A 72 3.79 -9.05 -4.08
CA ASP A 72 3.70 -10.28 -3.27
C ASP A 72 3.10 -10.04 -1.86
N MET A 73 2.59 -8.83 -1.58
CA MET A 73 2.03 -8.46 -0.28
C MET A 73 0.51 -8.31 -0.34
N ASP A 74 -0.19 -8.80 0.69
CA ASP A 74 -1.63 -8.58 0.87
C ASP A 74 -1.87 -7.22 1.56
N VAL A 75 -1.88 -6.16 0.76
CA VAL A 75 -1.96 -4.76 1.22
C VAL A 75 -2.89 -3.95 0.31
N THR A 76 -3.35 -2.81 0.80
CA THR A 76 -4.07 -1.82 0.00
C THR A 76 -3.18 -0.62 -0.27
N VAL A 77 -2.94 -0.35 -1.55
CA VAL A 77 -2.16 0.79 -2.04
C VAL A 77 -3.11 1.93 -2.40
N LEU A 78 -2.98 3.06 -1.71
CA LEU A 78 -3.75 4.28 -1.96
C LEU A 78 -2.89 5.22 -2.82
N ASN A 79 -3.24 5.33 -4.10
CA ASN A 79 -2.44 6.07 -5.07
C ASN A 79 -3.16 7.36 -5.50
N PRO A 80 -2.65 8.56 -5.13
CA PRO A 80 -3.26 9.84 -5.52
C PRO A 80 -3.02 10.20 -6.99
N ARG A 81 -2.10 9.52 -7.69
CA ARG A 81 -1.74 9.85 -9.08
C ARG A 81 -2.85 9.42 -10.04
N ARG A 82 -3.70 10.36 -10.42
CA ARG A 82 -4.79 10.16 -11.38
C ARG A 82 -4.27 10.15 -12.82
N PRO A 83 -4.66 9.16 -13.64
CA PRO A 83 -4.33 9.17 -15.08
C PRO A 83 -5.17 10.18 -15.87
N ASP A 84 -6.34 10.57 -15.35
CA ASP A 84 -7.34 11.47 -15.97
C ASP A 84 -7.25 12.90 -15.41
N TRP A 85 -6.13 13.29 -14.79
CA TRP A 85 -5.95 14.65 -14.29
C TRP A 85 -6.06 15.68 -15.42
N ASN A 86 -6.98 16.61 -15.27
CA ASN A 86 -7.18 17.66 -16.24
C ASN A 86 -6.55 18.99 -15.77
N LEU A 87 -5.56 19.48 -16.51
CA LEU A 87 -4.85 20.73 -16.21
C LEU A 87 -5.74 21.98 -16.29
N ALA A 88 -6.94 21.87 -16.87
CA ALA A 88 -7.91 22.97 -16.91
C ALA A 88 -8.71 23.14 -15.60
N TRP A 89 -8.66 22.17 -14.69
CA TRP A 89 -9.28 22.33 -13.38
C TRP A 89 -8.58 23.42 -12.57
N ARG A 90 -9.37 24.33 -12.03
CA ARG A 90 -8.84 25.41 -11.20
C ARG A 90 -8.42 24.85 -9.84
N PRO A 91 -7.26 25.23 -9.28
CA PRO A 91 -6.84 24.81 -7.95
C PRO A 91 -7.57 25.62 -6.85
N GLU A 92 -8.89 25.59 -6.88
CA GLU A 92 -9.78 26.37 -6.01
C GLU A 92 -10.82 25.48 -5.34
N ALA A 93 -11.22 25.84 -4.12
CA ALA A 93 -12.09 25.02 -3.30
C ALA A 93 -13.52 24.84 -3.87
N ASP A 94 -13.94 25.66 -4.79
CA ASP A 94 -15.23 25.57 -5.49
C ASP A 94 -15.18 24.77 -6.80
N GLU A 95 -13.98 24.35 -7.24
CA GLU A 95 -13.83 23.45 -8.38
C GLU A 95 -14.13 21.99 -7.96
N PRO A 96 -15.20 21.37 -8.46
CA PRO A 96 -15.67 20.09 -7.91
C PRO A 96 -14.65 18.97 -7.99
N GLU A 97 -13.96 18.80 -9.14
CA GLU A 97 -13.01 17.69 -9.31
C GLU A 97 -11.70 17.93 -8.56
N PHE A 98 -11.26 19.19 -8.44
CA PHE A 98 -10.12 19.54 -7.60
C PHE A 98 -10.43 19.27 -6.12
N ARG A 99 -11.59 19.74 -5.63
CA ARG A 99 -12.05 19.45 -4.25
C ARG A 99 -12.11 17.96 -3.98
N ARG A 100 -12.71 17.19 -4.89
CA ARG A 100 -12.85 15.74 -4.76
C ARG A 100 -11.50 15.05 -4.62
N GLN A 101 -10.47 15.50 -5.37
CA GLN A 101 -9.11 15.01 -5.23
C GLN A 101 -8.54 15.30 -3.85
N VAL A 102 -8.60 16.55 -3.42
CA VAL A 102 -8.04 16.98 -2.12
C VAL A 102 -8.73 16.26 -0.96
N GLU A 103 -10.06 16.17 -0.97
CA GLU A 103 -10.83 15.47 0.07
C GLU A 103 -10.50 13.98 0.10
N TRP A 104 -10.31 13.36 -1.07
CA TRP A 104 -9.88 11.96 -1.18
C TRP A 104 -8.48 11.77 -0.59
N GLU A 105 -7.50 12.64 -0.93
CA GLU A 105 -6.13 12.58 -0.42
C GLU A 105 -6.10 12.71 1.11
N LEU A 106 -6.83 13.66 1.67
CA LEU A 106 -6.93 13.83 3.12
C LEU A 106 -7.48 12.57 3.80
N ALA A 107 -8.58 12.02 3.28
CA ALA A 107 -9.18 10.80 3.83
C ALA A 107 -8.27 9.58 3.67
N ALA A 108 -7.55 9.46 2.56
CA ALA A 108 -6.60 8.38 2.29
C ALA A 108 -5.39 8.46 3.24
N LEU A 109 -4.82 9.65 3.45
CA LEU A 109 -3.72 9.90 4.40
C LEU A 109 -4.12 9.52 5.83
N GLU A 110 -5.31 9.93 6.29
CA GLU A 110 -5.81 9.59 7.63
C GLU A 110 -5.99 8.07 7.79
N SER A 111 -6.51 7.39 6.75
CA SER A 111 -6.80 5.95 6.78
C SER A 111 -5.57 5.06 6.63
N ALA A 112 -4.44 5.60 6.18
CA ALA A 112 -3.23 4.83 5.93
C ALA A 112 -2.53 4.39 7.22
N ASP A 113 -1.97 3.18 7.23
CA ASP A 113 -1.06 2.67 8.26
C ASP A 113 0.38 3.12 8.00
N VAL A 114 0.73 3.29 6.73
CA VAL A 114 2.03 3.75 6.25
C VAL A 114 1.83 4.87 5.24
N ILE A 115 2.55 5.97 5.40
CA ILE A 115 2.54 7.09 4.46
C ILE A 115 3.94 7.22 3.86
N VAL A 116 4.04 7.10 2.55
CA VAL A 116 5.27 7.32 1.80
C VAL A 116 5.27 8.74 1.26
N MET A 117 6.40 9.44 1.41
CA MET A 117 6.63 10.75 0.77
C MET A 117 7.96 10.73 0.01
N TYR A 118 7.87 10.71 -1.32
CA TYR A 118 9.04 10.83 -2.18
C TYR A 118 9.10 12.20 -2.84
N PHE A 119 10.16 12.93 -2.57
CA PHE A 119 10.46 14.26 -3.12
C PHE A 119 11.50 14.15 -4.22
N ALA A 120 11.06 14.04 -5.48
CA ALA A 120 11.96 13.83 -6.60
C ALA A 120 12.86 15.07 -6.85
N PRO A 121 14.11 14.87 -7.28
CA PRO A 121 15.00 15.96 -7.69
C PRO A 121 14.35 16.83 -8.78
N GLY A 122 14.57 18.15 -8.70
CA GLY A 122 14.06 19.10 -9.68
C GLY A 122 12.58 19.44 -9.56
N THR A 123 11.82 18.80 -8.65
CA THR A 123 10.40 19.10 -8.42
C THR A 123 10.19 20.06 -7.26
N GLN A 124 9.03 20.71 -7.18
CA GLN A 124 8.69 21.60 -6.07
C GLN A 124 7.84 20.92 -5.00
N SER A 125 6.84 20.13 -5.39
CA SER A 125 5.96 19.33 -4.52
C SER A 125 5.40 20.09 -3.31
N PRO A 126 4.80 21.27 -3.47
CA PRO A 126 4.36 22.10 -2.34
C PRO A 126 3.25 21.43 -1.52
N ILE A 127 2.34 20.71 -2.19
CA ILE A 127 1.25 19.99 -1.51
C ILE A 127 1.81 18.82 -0.70
N SER A 128 2.74 18.05 -1.26
CA SER A 128 3.38 16.96 -0.51
C SER A 128 4.18 17.46 0.70
N LEU A 129 4.75 18.68 0.64
CA LEU A 129 5.38 19.32 1.80
C LEU A 129 4.34 19.69 2.88
N LEU A 130 3.15 20.18 2.48
CA LEU A 130 2.04 20.46 3.39
C LEU A 130 1.58 19.15 4.08
N GLU A 131 1.35 18.10 3.31
CA GLU A 131 0.91 16.79 3.81
C GLU A 131 1.94 16.16 4.74
N MET A 132 3.24 16.25 4.39
CA MET A 132 4.31 15.83 5.28
C MET A 132 4.24 16.55 6.63
N GLY A 133 4.02 17.88 6.62
CA GLY A 133 3.88 18.66 7.84
C GLY A 133 2.68 18.23 8.70
N LEU A 134 1.54 17.96 8.06
CA LEU A 134 0.31 17.50 8.74
C LEU A 134 0.52 16.13 9.43
N HIS A 135 1.28 15.22 8.82
CA HIS A 135 1.44 13.84 9.29
C HIS A 135 2.76 13.55 9.99
N ALA A 136 3.68 14.53 10.10
CA ALA A 136 5.01 14.33 10.70
C ALA A 136 4.99 13.76 12.12
N ARG A 137 3.95 14.07 12.90
CA ARG A 137 3.80 13.59 14.29
C ARG A 137 3.11 12.23 14.41
N GLY A 138 2.56 11.70 13.31
CA GLY A 138 1.72 10.49 13.34
C GLY A 138 2.48 9.18 13.43
N GLY A 139 3.80 9.19 13.30
CA GLY A 139 4.64 7.98 13.33
C GLY A 139 4.46 7.03 12.14
N LYS A 140 3.72 7.44 11.11
CA LYS A 140 3.38 6.64 9.92
C LYS A 140 4.24 6.97 8.70
N LEU A 141 4.97 8.10 8.74
CA LEU A 141 5.73 8.63 7.60
C LEU A 141 7.05 7.91 7.37
N ILE A 142 7.31 7.60 6.09
CA ILE A 142 8.62 7.22 5.57
C ILE A 142 8.93 8.19 4.43
N VAL A 143 10.06 8.90 4.52
CA VAL A 143 10.41 10.01 3.63
C VAL A 143 11.70 9.73 2.89
N LEU A 144 11.69 9.95 1.58
CA LEU A 144 12.85 10.00 0.72
C LEU A 144 12.93 11.39 0.05
N ALA A 145 13.95 12.16 0.38
CA ALA A 145 14.30 13.43 -0.28
C ALA A 145 15.77 13.39 -0.67
N PRO A 146 16.11 12.88 -1.88
CA PRO A 146 17.48 12.78 -2.33
C PRO A 146 18.08 14.15 -2.65
N GLU A 147 19.39 14.19 -2.90
CA GLU A 147 20.07 15.38 -3.39
C GLU A 147 19.38 15.92 -4.67
N GLY A 148 19.34 17.23 -4.80
CA GLY A 148 18.65 17.89 -5.91
C GLY A 148 17.16 18.23 -5.66
N PHE A 149 16.57 17.76 -4.56
CA PHE A 149 15.28 18.31 -4.12
C PHE A 149 15.51 19.69 -3.47
N TRP A 150 14.86 20.72 -3.97
CA TRP A 150 15.13 22.11 -3.62
C TRP A 150 14.91 22.46 -2.12
N ARG A 151 14.07 21.74 -1.42
CA ARG A 151 13.78 21.91 0.02
C ARG A 151 14.26 20.72 0.86
N LYS A 152 15.24 19.95 0.38
CA LYS A 152 15.79 18.82 1.12
C LYS A 152 16.15 19.18 2.56
N GLY A 153 16.81 20.31 2.80
CA GLY A 153 17.17 20.74 4.15
C GLY A 153 15.96 20.95 5.07
N ASN A 154 14.83 21.48 4.55
CA ASN A 154 13.61 21.60 5.32
C ASN A 154 13.03 20.23 5.67
N VAL A 155 13.00 19.30 4.71
CA VAL A 155 12.55 17.93 4.93
C VAL A 155 13.41 17.24 5.98
N ASP A 156 14.74 17.28 5.87
CA ASP A 156 15.68 16.63 6.76
C ASP A 156 15.56 17.13 8.21
N ILE A 157 15.47 18.46 8.38
CA ILE A 157 15.37 19.08 9.71
C ILE A 157 14.02 18.73 10.35
N THR A 158 12.93 18.83 9.58
CA THR A 158 11.57 18.50 10.07
C THR A 158 11.47 17.02 10.42
N ALA A 159 11.94 16.13 9.54
CA ALA A 159 11.90 14.69 9.78
C ALA A 159 12.68 14.32 11.06
N ARG A 160 13.86 14.90 11.25
CA ARG A 160 14.67 14.68 12.48
C ARG A 160 13.95 15.19 13.72
N ALA A 161 13.34 16.39 13.65
CA ALA A 161 12.66 17.01 14.78
C ALA A 161 11.45 16.20 15.27
N TYR A 162 10.79 15.50 14.35
CA TYR A 162 9.58 14.72 14.66
C TYR A 162 9.77 13.20 14.64
N GLY A 163 11.02 12.72 14.49
CA GLY A 163 11.32 11.28 14.48
C GLY A 163 10.76 10.55 13.25
N VAL A 164 10.58 11.26 12.13
CA VAL A 164 10.13 10.67 10.87
C VAL A 164 11.25 9.82 10.28
N ARG A 165 10.92 8.60 9.85
CA ARG A 165 11.87 7.69 9.21
C ARG A 165 12.32 8.27 7.86
N GLN A 166 13.60 8.57 7.72
CA GLN A 166 14.22 8.99 6.47
C GLN A 166 15.04 7.86 5.86
N VAL A 167 15.02 7.79 4.54
CA VAL A 167 15.82 6.88 3.71
C VAL A 167 16.51 7.65 2.59
N GLN A 168 17.55 7.08 1.97
CA GLN A 168 18.38 7.78 1.00
C GLN A 168 18.20 7.30 -0.44
N THR A 169 17.65 6.10 -0.65
CA THR A 169 17.47 5.48 -1.96
C THR A 169 16.08 4.89 -2.12
N MET A 170 15.67 4.64 -3.37
CA MET A 170 14.41 3.94 -3.66
C MET A 170 14.40 2.50 -3.15
N ASP A 171 15.55 1.82 -3.13
CA ASP A 171 15.65 0.47 -2.58
C ASP A 171 15.45 0.48 -1.06
N GLU A 172 16.06 1.44 -0.36
CA GLU A 172 15.84 1.64 1.07
C GLU A 172 14.37 2.02 1.36
N LEU A 173 13.75 2.86 0.52
CA LEU A 173 12.35 3.21 0.64
C LEU A 173 11.46 1.97 0.53
N THR A 174 11.69 1.17 -0.50
CA THR A 174 10.96 -0.07 -0.73
C THR A 174 11.09 -1.03 0.46
N ALA A 175 12.32 -1.25 0.94
CA ALA A 175 12.57 -2.12 2.10
C ALA A 175 11.88 -1.59 3.37
N ALA A 176 11.94 -0.28 3.60
CA ALA A 176 11.33 0.36 4.75
C ALA A 176 9.80 0.26 4.73
N VAL A 177 9.18 0.45 3.56
CA VAL A 177 7.73 0.32 3.37
C VAL A 177 7.27 -1.11 3.59
N ARG A 178 7.96 -2.09 3.00
CA ARG A 178 7.64 -3.52 3.19
C ARG A 178 7.68 -3.91 4.66
N GLN A 179 8.71 -3.49 5.39
CA GLN A 179 8.82 -3.75 6.84
C GLN A 179 7.67 -3.11 7.62
N ALA A 180 7.38 -1.83 7.37
CA ALA A 180 6.31 -1.12 8.08
C ALA A 180 4.92 -1.73 7.83
N LEU A 181 4.66 -2.19 6.60
CA LEU A 181 3.42 -2.89 6.26
C LEU A 181 3.30 -4.26 6.93
N ALA A 182 4.40 -5.00 7.03
CA ALA A 182 4.43 -6.26 7.77
C ALA A 182 4.14 -6.03 9.26
N ASP A 183 4.77 -5.03 9.87
CA ASP A 183 4.53 -4.64 11.26
C ASP A 183 3.07 -4.21 11.51
N ALA A 184 2.47 -3.49 10.56
CA ALA A 184 1.06 -3.09 10.61
C ALA A 184 0.12 -4.30 10.52
N ALA A 185 0.41 -5.27 9.64
CA ALA A 185 -0.35 -6.51 9.53
C ALA A 185 -0.32 -7.33 10.82
N GLU A 186 0.82 -7.38 11.50
CA GLU A 186 0.94 -8.05 12.80
C GLU A 186 0.11 -7.36 13.88
N LYS A 187 0.21 -6.04 14.00
CA LYS A 187 -0.59 -5.25 14.95
C LYS A 187 -2.09 -5.44 14.73
N GLY A 188 -2.56 -5.40 13.48
CA GLY A 188 -3.96 -5.62 13.13
C GLY A 188 -4.47 -7.03 13.48
N ARG A 189 -3.62 -8.05 13.50
CA ARG A 189 -3.96 -9.42 13.94
C ARG A 189 -4.18 -9.54 15.45
N PHE A 190 -3.47 -8.75 16.25
CA PHE A 190 -3.60 -8.75 17.71
C PHE A 190 -4.68 -7.79 18.25
N ALA A 191 -5.18 -6.88 17.43
CA ALA A 191 -6.22 -5.92 17.81
C ALA A 191 -7.66 -6.46 17.60
N ARG A 192 -7.81 -7.68 17.10
CA ARG A 192 -9.07 -8.41 16.90
C ARG A 192 -9.18 -9.56 17.90
#